data_79a09ecfdbbfef1c0a3748a4bda345c7
#
_entry.id   79a09ecfdbbfef1c0a3748a4bda345c7
#
_cell.length_a   1.000
_cell.length_b   1.000
_cell.length_c   1.000
_cell.angle_alpha   90.00
_cell.angle_beta   90.00
_cell.angle_gamma   90.00
#
_symmetry.space_group_name_H-M   'P 1'
#
loop_
_entity.id
_entity.type
_entity.pdbx_description
1 polymer ?
#
loop_
_entity_poly.entity_id
_entity_poly.type
_entity_poly.pdbx_seq_one_letter_code
_entity_poly.pdbx_strand_id
1 'polypeptide(L)'
;MLENKNACLYNKTMNIEIKNSNYTTQEKLQILADAAKYDVACTSSGSSRRGKKGELGNTEACGICHSFAADGRCISLLKILMTNHCAYDCKYCINRASNDVKRATFTPEEICELTIEFYRRNYIEGLFLSSGVLKNPTYTMEKMCETCLLYTSPS
;
A
#
# COMPACT_ATOMS: atom_id res chain seq x y z
N MET A 1 34.55 20.60 21.09
CA MET A 1 33.23 21.08 20.63
C MET A 1 33.06 20.66 19.19
N LEU A 2 32.36 19.55 19.00
CA LEU A 2 31.97 19.07 17.68
C LEU A 2 30.48 19.39 17.52
N GLU A 3 30.20 20.51 16.85
CA GLU A 3 28.86 20.92 16.50
C GLU A 3 28.24 19.91 15.53
N ASN A 4 27.12 19.37 15.95
CA ASN A 4 26.32 18.39 15.27
C ASN A 4 25.63 19.01 14.04
N LYS A 5 26.30 18.97 12.88
CA LYS A 5 25.79 19.49 11.60
C LYS A 5 24.63 18.69 10.99
N ASN A 6 24.12 17.66 11.68
CA ASN A 6 23.05 16.81 11.20
C ASN A 6 21.63 17.23 11.62
N ALA A 7 21.48 18.29 12.40
CA ALA A 7 20.16 18.76 12.85
C ALA A 7 19.46 19.70 11.84
N CYS A 8 20.12 20.14 10.78
CA CYS A 8 19.60 21.21 9.91
C CYS A 8 18.90 20.73 8.62
N LEU A 9 18.80 19.40 8.41
CA LEU A 9 18.12 18.85 7.22
C LEU A 9 16.65 18.45 7.48
N TYR A 10 16.17 18.54 8.73
CA TYR A 10 14.85 18.08 9.11
C TYR A 10 13.71 19.11 8.93
N ASN A 11 14.02 20.36 8.60
CA ASN A 11 13.04 21.46 8.55
C ASN A 11 12.68 21.94 7.14
N LYS A 12 12.97 21.17 6.09
CA LYS A 12 12.35 21.44 4.81
C LYS A 12 10.99 20.75 4.75
N THR A 13 10.01 21.40 5.36
CA THR A 13 8.58 21.10 5.15
C THR A 13 8.31 21.25 3.65
N MET A 14 8.52 20.17 2.90
CA MET A 14 7.97 20.08 1.57
C MET A 14 6.46 20.02 1.77
N ASN A 15 5.76 21.08 1.41
CA ASN A 15 4.35 21.03 1.11
C ASN A 15 4.22 20.10 -0.11
N ILE A 16 4.14 18.81 0.16
CA ILE A 16 3.71 17.83 -0.83
C ILE A 16 2.23 18.11 -1.00
N GLU A 17 1.90 18.99 -1.95
CA GLU A 17 0.54 19.06 -2.47
C GLU A 17 0.27 17.67 -3.02
N ILE A 18 -0.55 16.90 -2.31
CA ILE A 18 -1.09 15.66 -2.80
C ILE A 18 -2.00 16.08 -3.95
N LYS A 19 -1.43 16.12 -5.17
CA LYS A 19 -2.23 16.15 -6.38
C LYS A 19 -3.00 14.82 -6.36
N ASN A 20 -4.18 14.84 -5.76
CA ASN A 20 -5.18 13.82 -5.98
C ASN A 20 -5.51 13.91 -7.46
N SER A 21 -4.70 13.22 -8.29
CA SER A 21 -5.09 12.93 -9.65
C SER A 21 -6.44 12.24 -9.53
N ASN A 22 -7.37 12.58 -10.43
CA ASN A 22 -8.74 12.05 -10.49
C ASN A 22 -8.75 10.54 -10.81
N TYR A 23 -7.93 9.75 -10.09
CA TYR A 23 -7.90 8.32 -10.23
C TYR A 23 -9.11 7.70 -9.54
N THR A 24 -9.75 6.79 -10.24
CA THR A 24 -10.75 5.90 -9.64
C THR A 24 -10.09 4.99 -8.60
N THR A 25 -10.88 4.44 -7.68
CA THR A 25 -10.40 3.47 -6.67
C THR A 25 -9.68 2.29 -7.32
N GLN A 26 -10.14 1.85 -8.49
CA GLN A 26 -9.53 0.75 -9.24
C GLN A 26 -8.14 1.13 -9.80
N GLU A 27 -7.98 2.33 -10.34
CA GLU A 27 -6.68 2.82 -10.82
C GLU A 27 -5.69 3.02 -9.66
N LYS A 28 -6.17 3.56 -8.53
CA LYS A 28 -5.37 3.64 -7.31
C LYS A 28 -4.91 2.26 -6.84
N LEU A 29 -5.81 1.27 -6.86
CA LEU A 29 -5.49 -0.11 -6.48
C LEU A 29 -4.38 -0.68 -7.36
N GLN A 30 -4.47 -0.50 -8.67
CA GLN A 30 -3.43 -0.95 -9.60
C GLN A 30 -2.07 -0.33 -9.27
N ILE A 31 -2.02 1.00 -9.12
CA ILE A 31 -0.77 1.74 -8.84
C ILE A 31 -0.17 1.31 -7.49
N LEU A 32 -0.99 1.23 -6.46
CA LEU A 32 -0.51 0.99 -5.09
C LEU A 32 -0.23 -0.48 -4.80
N ALA A 33 -0.93 -1.40 -5.45
CA ALA A 33 -0.61 -2.83 -5.41
C ALA A 33 0.69 -3.13 -6.18
N ASP A 34 0.90 -2.50 -7.33
CA ASP A 34 2.16 -2.63 -8.08
C ASP A 34 3.34 -2.07 -7.29
N ALA A 35 3.18 -0.93 -6.64
CA ALA A 35 4.20 -0.36 -5.76
C ALA A 35 4.50 -1.25 -4.54
N ALA A 36 3.51 -1.97 -4.01
CA ALA A 36 3.64 -2.87 -2.88
C ALA A 36 4.45 -4.16 -3.19
N LYS A 37 4.65 -4.51 -4.47
CA LYS A 37 5.47 -5.67 -4.88
C LYS A 37 6.95 -5.52 -4.48
N TYR A 38 7.41 -4.29 -4.36
CA TYR A 38 8.79 -3.97 -4.01
C TYR A 38 9.03 -3.88 -2.50
N ASP A 39 8.00 -4.13 -1.69
CA ASP A 39 8.12 -4.20 -0.24
C ASP A 39 8.72 -5.55 0.16
N VAL A 40 9.81 -5.51 0.94
CA VAL A 40 10.68 -6.65 1.30
C VAL A 40 9.92 -7.78 2.02
N ALA A 41 8.78 -7.49 2.61
CA ALA A 41 7.98 -8.47 3.37
C ALA A 41 7.25 -9.51 2.50
N CYS A 42 7.37 -9.47 1.18
CA CYS A 42 6.64 -10.38 0.30
C CYS A 42 7.54 -11.28 -0.52
N THR A 43 7.58 -12.56 -0.16
CA THR A 43 8.27 -13.61 -0.93
C THR A 43 7.41 -14.23 -2.05
N SER A 44 6.10 -13.95 -2.05
CA SER A 44 5.15 -14.45 -3.04
C SER A 44 4.58 -13.30 -3.87
N SER A 45 5.35 -12.82 -4.84
CA SER A 45 4.84 -11.87 -5.82
C SER A 45 4.03 -12.60 -6.88
N GLY A 46 2.72 -12.38 -6.82
CA GLY A 46 1.76 -12.43 -7.91
C GLY A 46 1.90 -13.52 -8.98
N SER A 47 1.21 -14.64 -8.81
CA SER A 47 0.86 -15.48 -9.96
C SER A 47 -0.29 -14.82 -10.72
N SER A 48 0.01 -14.19 -11.85
CA SER A 48 -1.04 -13.78 -12.79
C SER A 48 -1.42 -14.97 -13.65
N ARG A 49 -2.64 -15.47 -13.53
CA ARG A 49 -3.20 -16.47 -14.41
C ARG A 49 -4.11 -15.77 -15.43
N ARG A 50 -3.65 -15.62 -16.66
CA ARG A 50 -4.54 -15.27 -17.77
C ARG A 50 -5.38 -16.48 -18.11
N GLY A 51 -6.69 -16.43 -17.82
CA GLY A 51 -7.66 -17.40 -18.27
C GLY A 51 -7.76 -17.38 -19.80
N LYS A 52 -7.79 -18.56 -20.43
CA LYS A 52 -8.13 -18.70 -21.86
C LYS A 52 -9.61 -18.39 -22.02
N LYS A 53 -9.96 -17.79 -23.17
CA LYS A 53 -11.34 -17.46 -23.53
C LYS A 53 -12.22 -18.71 -23.44
N GLY A 54 -13.11 -18.77 -22.43
CA GLY A 54 -14.00 -19.92 -22.18
C GLY A 54 -13.73 -20.69 -20.87
N GLU A 55 -12.69 -20.39 -20.10
CA GLU A 55 -12.45 -20.95 -18.76
C GLU A 55 -12.90 -19.98 -17.66
N LEU A 56 -13.59 -20.50 -16.65
CA LEU A 56 -13.94 -19.78 -15.42
C LEU A 56 -12.66 -19.44 -14.66
N GLY A 57 -12.36 -18.15 -14.50
CA GLY A 57 -11.26 -17.67 -13.68
C GLY A 57 -10.35 -16.68 -14.37
N ASN A 58 -10.83 -15.45 -14.58
CA ASN A 58 -9.97 -14.29 -14.87
C ASN A 58 -9.49 -13.75 -13.53
N THR A 59 -8.31 -14.15 -13.09
CA THR A 59 -7.67 -13.56 -11.91
C THR A 59 -6.65 -12.54 -12.41
N GLU A 60 -7.05 -11.30 -12.55
CA GLU A 60 -6.09 -10.20 -12.51
C GLU A 60 -5.52 -10.15 -11.10
N ALA A 61 -4.20 -10.34 -10.99
CA ALA A 61 -3.48 -10.33 -9.73
C ALA A 61 -3.43 -8.89 -9.18
N CYS A 62 -4.52 -8.44 -8.61
CA CYS A 62 -4.64 -7.10 -8.05
C CYS A 62 -4.32 -7.14 -6.56
N GLY A 63 -3.02 -7.14 -6.21
CA GLY A 63 -2.56 -6.94 -4.84
C GLY A 63 -2.83 -8.09 -3.86
N ILE A 64 -3.30 -9.27 -4.30
CA ILE A 64 -3.50 -10.41 -3.41
C ILE A 64 -2.18 -11.17 -3.26
N CYS A 65 -1.71 -11.33 -2.03
CA CYS A 65 -0.57 -12.17 -1.68
C CYS A 65 -1.03 -13.35 -0.81
N HIS A 66 -0.25 -14.43 -0.84
CA HIS A 66 -0.52 -15.63 -0.08
C HIS A 66 0.57 -15.80 0.98
N SER A 67 0.16 -16.02 2.22
CA SER A 67 1.02 -16.34 3.34
C SER A 67 0.68 -17.72 3.87
N PHE A 68 1.69 -18.52 4.17
CA PHE A 68 1.49 -19.85 4.72
C PHE A 68 1.65 -19.81 6.23
N ALA A 69 0.62 -20.25 6.95
CA ALA A 69 0.68 -20.43 8.39
C ALA A 69 1.47 -21.70 8.76
N ALA A 70 1.96 -21.77 9.99
CA ALA A 70 2.74 -22.92 10.47
C ALA A 70 1.95 -24.25 10.46
N ASP A 71 0.63 -24.20 10.44
CA ASP A 71 -0.29 -25.35 10.33
C ASP A 71 -0.56 -25.77 8.88
N GLY A 72 0.12 -25.15 7.90
CA GLY A 72 -0.01 -25.46 6.47
C GLY A 72 -1.16 -24.75 5.76
N ARG A 73 -1.96 -23.93 6.44
CA ARG A 73 -3.03 -23.16 5.79
C ARG A 73 -2.44 -22.04 4.96
N CYS A 74 -3.02 -21.80 3.79
CA CYS A 74 -2.73 -20.66 2.94
C CYS A 74 -3.70 -19.52 3.28
N ILE A 75 -3.17 -18.38 3.72
CA ILE A 75 -3.93 -17.18 4.06
C ILE A 75 -3.79 -16.18 2.92
N SER A 76 -4.91 -15.75 2.37
CA SER A 76 -4.95 -14.74 1.30
C SER A 76 -5.07 -13.34 1.89
N LEU A 77 -4.12 -12.48 1.58
CA LEU A 77 -4.06 -11.11 2.10
C LEU A 77 -4.13 -10.10 0.95
N LEU A 78 -4.91 -9.03 1.13
CA LEU A 78 -4.80 -7.86 0.27
C LEU A 78 -3.56 -7.07 0.68
N LYS A 79 -2.55 -7.04 -0.18
CA LYS A 79 -1.32 -6.27 0.06
C LYS A 79 -1.31 -5.01 -0.77
N ILE A 80 -1.45 -3.88 -0.10
CA ILE A 80 -1.44 -2.55 -0.73
C ILE A 80 -0.62 -1.54 0.07
N LEU A 81 -0.19 -0.49 -0.61
CA LEU A 81 0.29 0.71 0.05
C LEU A 81 -0.89 1.68 0.29
N MET A 82 -0.93 2.31 1.46
CA MET A 82 -1.82 3.45 1.68
C MET A 82 -1.46 4.60 0.72
N THR A 83 -0.16 4.82 0.53
CA THR A 83 0.37 5.79 -0.43
C THR A 83 1.75 5.38 -0.90
N ASN A 84 2.08 5.69 -2.15
CA ASN A 84 3.45 5.62 -2.67
C ASN A 84 4.11 7.01 -2.79
N HIS A 85 3.47 8.07 -2.31
CA HIS A 85 4.16 9.32 -2.02
C HIS A 85 5.07 9.13 -0.82
N CYS A 86 6.31 9.62 -0.90
CA CYS A 86 7.26 9.53 0.18
C CYS A 86 8.05 10.82 0.31
N ALA A 87 8.26 11.28 1.54
CA ALA A 87 9.10 12.44 1.85
C ALA A 87 10.60 12.11 1.79
N TYR A 88 10.95 10.82 1.79
CA TYR A 88 12.34 10.36 1.78
C TYR A 88 12.83 9.96 0.40
N ASP A 89 14.14 10.03 0.22
CA ASP A 89 14.82 9.70 -1.04
C ASP A 89 15.81 8.53 -0.86
N CYS A 90 15.36 7.43 -0.28
CA CYS A 90 16.16 6.23 -0.09
C CYS A 90 16.60 5.64 -1.43
N LYS A 91 17.89 5.52 -1.68
CA LYS A 91 18.46 5.17 -2.99
C LYS A 91 17.97 3.84 -3.57
N TYR A 92 17.63 2.88 -2.72
CA TYR A 92 17.15 1.55 -3.12
C TYR A 92 15.63 1.49 -3.33
N CYS A 93 14.88 2.51 -2.91
CA CYS A 93 13.43 2.47 -2.90
C CYS A 93 12.85 2.98 -4.23
N ILE A 94 11.94 2.20 -4.83
CA ILE A 94 11.24 2.62 -6.06
C ILE A 94 10.33 3.82 -5.82
N ASN A 95 9.80 3.96 -4.60
CA ASN A 95 8.90 5.03 -4.20
C ASN A 95 9.61 6.25 -3.62
N ARG A 96 10.95 6.36 -3.79
CA ARG A 96 11.70 7.53 -3.31
C ARG A 96 11.19 8.82 -3.95
N ALA A 97 11.35 9.95 -3.24
CA ALA A 97 10.82 11.25 -3.66
C ALA A 97 11.28 11.67 -5.06
N SER A 98 12.55 11.41 -5.41
CA SER A 98 13.15 11.81 -6.70
C SER A 98 12.77 10.92 -7.88
N ASN A 99 12.09 9.78 -7.65
CA ASN A 99 11.74 8.87 -8.73
C ASN A 99 10.45 9.30 -9.43
N ASP A 100 10.47 9.31 -10.76
CA ASP A 100 9.30 9.66 -11.59
C ASP A 100 8.42 8.42 -11.80
N VAL A 101 7.55 8.16 -10.83
CA VAL A 101 6.54 7.09 -10.88
C VAL A 101 5.14 7.64 -10.65
N LYS A 102 4.14 6.97 -11.19
CA LYS A 102 2.75 7.32 -10.91
C LYS A 102 2.48 7.25 -9.40
N ARG A 103 1.92 8.31 -8.86
CA ARG A 103 1.67 8.46 -7.43
C ARG A 103 0.18 8.43 -7.15
N ALA A 104 -0.21 7.70 -6.13
CA ALA A 104 -1.58 7.64 -5.65
C ALA A 104 -1.61 7.59 -4.12
N THR A 105 -2.77 7.92 -3.55
CA THR A 105 -3.02 7.84 -2.12
C THR A 105 -4.46 7.42 -1.91
N PHE A 106 -4.67 6.41 -1.09
CA PHE A 106 -5.97 6.04 -0.59
C PHE A 106 -6.33 6.86 0.65
N THR A 107 -7.61 7.15 0.83
CA THR A 107 -8.13 7.57 2.12
C THR A 107 -8.37 6.34 3.02
N PRO A 108 -8.45 6.51 4.35
CA PRO A 108 -8.80 5.43 5.27
C PRO A 108 -10.11 4.73 4.90
N GLU A 109 -11.11 5.51 4.47
CA GLU A 109 -12.43 5.03 4.08
C GLU A 109 -12.35 4.16 2.81
N GLU A 110 -11.62 4.61 1.79
CA GLU A 110 -11.41 3.86 0.55
C GLU A 110 -10.75 2.50 0.81
N ILE A 111 -9.76 2.44 1.71
CA ILE A 111 -9.10 1.18 2.10
C ILE A 111 -10.09 0.26 2.82
N CYS A 112 -10.88 0.81 3.73
CA CYS A 112 -11.86 0.06 4.49
C CYS A 112 -12.92 -0.56 3.56
N GLU A 113 -13.53 0.24 2.69
CA GLU A 113 -14.54 -0.22 1.72
C GLU A 113 -13.96 -1.31 0.82
N LEU A 114 -12.77 -1.08 0.25
CA LEU A 114 -12.10 -2.03 -0.62
C LEU A 114 -11.83 -3.37 0.09
N THR A 115 -11.32 -3.31 1.31
CA THR A 115 -11.00 -4.49 2.12
C THR A 115 -12.26 -5.29 2.45
N ILE A 116 -13.32 -4.61 2.86
CA ILE A 116 -14.61 -5.25 3.18
C ILE A 116 -15.23 -5.88 1.93
N GLU A 117 -15.17 -5.22 0.78
CA GLU A 117 -15.66 -5.79 -0.47
C GLU A 117 -14.93 -7.07 -0.87
N PHE A 118 -13.59 -7.08 -0.81
CA PHE A 118 -12.80 -8.27 -1.11
C PHE A 118 -13.04 -9.40 -0.10
N TYR A 119 -13.18 -9.07 1.18
CA TYR A 119 -13.49 -10.02 2.23
C TYR A 119 -14.88 -10.66 2.02
N ARG A 120 -15.91 -9.86 1.77
CA ARG A 120 -17.28 -10.36 1.50
C ARG A 120 -17.37 -11.27 0.29
N ARG A 121 -16.50 -11.10 -0.69
CA ARG A 121 -16.40 -11.94 -1.88
C ARG A 121 -15.51 -13.18 -1.67
N ASN A 122 -15.00 -13.39 -0.45
CA ASN A 122 -14.06 -14.46 -0.11
C ASN A 122 -12.77 -14.45 -0.94
N TYR A 123 -12.30 -13.28 -1.37
CA TYR A 123 -11.02 -13.15 -2.08
C TYR A 123 -9.84 -13.07 -1.14
N ILE A 124 -10.05 -12.52 0.06
CA ILE A 124 -9.02 -12.31 1.09
C ILE A 124 -9.55 -12.68 2.48
N GLU A 125 -8.61 -12.99 3.36
CA GLU A 125 -8.85 -13.23 4.79
C GLU A 125 -8.35 -12.07 5.66
N GLY A 126 -7.54 -11.15 5.07
CA GLY A 126 -7.02 -10.01 5.79
C GLY A 126 -6.36 -8.97 4.90
N LEU A 127 -5.94 -7.88 5.55
CA LEU A 127 -5.26 -6.74 4.92
C LEU A 127 -3.81 -6.69 5.39
N PHE A 128 -2.87 -6.55 4.44
CA PHE A 128 -1.49 -6.18 4.68
C PHE A 128 -1.28 -4.75 4.18
N LEU A 129 -1.33 -3.79 5.10
CA LEU A 129 -1.19 -2.38 4.80
C LEU A 129 0.22 -1.89 5.12
N SER A 130 0.87 -1.30 4.14
CA SER A 130 2.11 -0.54 4.31
C SER A 130 1.95 0.86 3.72
N SER A 131 2.96 1.71 3.82
CA SER A 131 2.88 3.08 3.33
C SER A 131 4.25 3.66 3.00
N GLY A 132 4.30 4.54 1.99
CA GLY A 132 5.31 5.56 1.93
C GLY A 132 5.10 6.58 3.06
N VAL A 133 6.12 7.35 3.40
CA VAL A 133 6.05 8.33 4.48
C VAL A 133 5.55 9.68 3.94
N LEU A 134 4.28 9.99 4.20
CA LEU A 134 3.69 11.30 3.92
C LEU A 134 4.13 12.32 4.98
N LYS A 135 4.51 13.50 4.56
CA LYS A 135 4.91 14.62 5.44
C LYS A 135 5.97 14.22 6.48
N ASN A 136 5.59 13.39 7.44
CA ASN A 136 6.46 12.85 8.48
C ASN A 136 5.94 11.47 8.97
N PRO A 137 6.76 10.69 9.71
CA PRO A 137 6.36 9.37 10.19
C PRO A 137 5.14 9.38 11.11
N THR A 138 5.04 10.35 12.02
CA THR A 138 3.93 10.46 12.98
C THR A 138 2.59 10.62 12.25
N TYR A 139 2.51 11.58 11.33
CA TYR A 139 1.31 11.79 10.52
C TYR A 139 0.90 10.53 9.74
N THR A 140 1.89 9.84 9.16
CA THR A 140 1.63 8.61 8.40
C THR A 140 1.09 7.50 9.30
N MET A 141 1.68 7.32 10.48
CA MET A 141 1.24 6.33 11.45
C MET A 141 -0.17 6.63 11.99
N GLU A 142 -0.49 7.89 12.25
CA GLU A 142 -1.84 8.31 12.66
C GLU A 142 -2.87 7.91 11.61
N LYS A 143 -2.60 8.14 10.31
CA LYS A 143 -3.49 7.74 9.22
C LYS A 143 -3.61 6.22 9.08
N MET A 144 -2.55 5.48 9.28
CA MET A 144 -2.59 4.02 9.29
C MET A 144 -3.39 3.49 10.48
N CYS A 145 -3.21 4.07 11.68
CA CYS A 145 -4.01 3.72 12.86
C CYS A 145 -5.49 4.02 12.65
N GLU A 146 -5.83 5.17 12.08
CA GLU A 146 -7.20 5.53 11.72
C GLU A 146 -7.82 4.47 10.79
N THR A 147 -7.10 4.05 9.75
CA THR A 147 -7.51 2.99 8.83
C THR A 147 -7.76 1.67 9.58
N CYS A 148 -6.85 1.28 10.47
CA CYS A 148 -6.99 0.05 11.24
C CYS A 148 -8.21 0.11 12.18
N LEU A 149 -8.48 1.23 12.82
CA LEU A 149 -9.63 1.41 13.70
C LEU A 149 -10.95 1.34 12.93
N LEU A 150 -11.02 1.96 11.74
CA LEU A 150 -12.21 1.88 10.88
C LEU A 150 -12.47 0.44 10.42
N TYR A 151 -11.42 -0.29 10.04
CA TYR A 151 -11.52 -1.66 9.54
C TYR A 151 -11.88 -2.67 10.64
N THR A 152 -11.41 -2.46 11.88
CA THR A 152 -11.59 -3.39 13.01
C THR A 152 -12.71 -2.98 13.96
N SER A 153 -13.28 -1.77 13.80
CA SER A 153 -14.35 -1.30 14.66
C SER A 153 -15.62 -2.13 14.44
N PRO A 154 -16.22 -2.70 15.49
CA PRO A 154 -17.52 -3.32 15.35
C PRO A 154 -18.54 -2.23 15.02
N SER A 155 -19.22 -2.41 13.92
CA SER A 155 -20.38 -1.58 13.52
C SER A 155 -21.59 -1.84 14.41
#